data_4e2e6614e34fd51afea1a3660afb3858
#
_entry.id   4e2e6614e34fd51afea1a3660afb3858
#
_cell.length_a   1.000
_cell.length_b   1.000
_cell.length_c   1.000
_cell.angle_alpha   90.00
_cell.angle_beta   90.00
_cell.angle_gamma   90.00
#
_symmetry.space_group_name_H-M   'P 1'
#
loop_
_entity.id
_entity.type
_entity.pdbx_description
1 polymer ?
#
loop_
_entity_poly.entity_id
_entity_poly.type
_entity_poly.pdbx_seq_one_letter_code
_entity_poly.pdbx_strand_id
1 'polypeptide(L)'
;MDSKIYIEAKDCLSFNVNEEESHALLYFITEVEPNILHFSDKQKEKEPLVYYDYSRRQWLANRYIGECEFIYMQQTYILKIAPRFGNQILLRLFEYVYATKLPPSYHSLSKNKGVDIHKLLISIIWISVVRKALKHGLLKENKKRREQGTTIRGKFLVRESLINIKASNTLNYEYTLKDLHNIPNQIMYKAYQVLKSDYFLSDNLLPDIIKSNINKLASLVNNKLSIKLSDYKKIRLNNMFKGYRAMLDLSWEIINSKELSIENRNVLGKSFFLDMAEVWEVFVLKVMSKNMIREGWNFLPNEHEIYKNTFYKRKLIPDIVMEKESKILIVDAKYKRMNFLNEDVDRTDIFQIHTYSYFFDNSDKSVYSSLVYPLERELNDKINKQSIFNKVKHKNSFFIEGIEVYNSEKFDSKIIKFINSITAKTSSYD
;
A
#
# COMPACT_ATOMS: atom_id res chain seq x y z
N MET A 1 -33.83 15.26 -5.90
CA MET A 1 -32.61 14.82 -5.19
C MET A 1 -32.69 13.32 -5.12
N ASP A 2 -31.89 12.61 -5.89
CA ASP A 2 -31.89 11.15 -5.88
C ASP A 2 -31.38 10.68 -4.53
N SER A 3 -32.22 9.95 -3.79
CA SER A 3 -31.86 9.42 -2.48
C SER A 3 -30.75 8.37 -2.68
N LYS A 4 -29.57 8.59 -2.09
CA LYS A 4 -28.48 7.60 -2.12
C LYS A 4 -28.77 6.48 -1.12
N ILE A 5 -28.62 5.24 -1.53
CA ILE A 5 -28.75 4.05 -0.68
C ILE A 5 -27.36 3.64 -0.21
N TYR A 6 -27.18 3.50 1.10
CA TYR A 6 -25.92 3.10 1.71
C TYR A 6 -25.92 1.64 2.10
N ILE A 7 -24.97 0.87 1.57
CA ILE A 7 -24.71 -0.52 1.96
C ILE A 7 -23.45 -0.51 2.81
N GLU A 8 -23.60 -0.71 4.12
CA GLU A 8 -22.51 -0.68 5.07
C GLU A 8 -22.06 -2.09 5.46
N ALA A 9 -20.77 -2.34 5.36
CA ALA A 9 -20.11 -3.59 5.74
C ALA A 9 -18.85 -3.33 6.56
N LYS A 10 -18.34 -4.38 7.21
CA LYS A 10 -16.99 -4.38 7.81
C LYS A 10 -16.17 -5.49 7.18
N ASP A 11 -14.89 -5.23 6.96
CA ASP A 11 -13.99 -6.19 6.34
C ASP A 11 -13.95 -7.54 7.08
N CYS A 12 -13.89 -8.61 6.31
CA CYS A 12 -13.90 -10.00 6.80
C CYS A 12 -15.12 -10.38 7.66
N LEU A 13 -16.22 -9.64 7.60
CA LEU A 13 -17.45 -9.93 8.33
C LEU A 13 -18.65 -10.06 7.41
N SER A 14 -19.68 -10.80 7.88
CA SER A 14 -20.98 -10.84 7.22
C SER A 14 -21.79 -9.57 7.50
N PHE A 15 -22.66 -9.22 6.58
CA PHE A 15 -23.56 -8.09 6.69
C PHE A 15 -24.92 -8.39 6.08
N ASN A 16 -25.95 -7.72 6.52
CA ASN A 16 -27.32 -7.92 6.08
C ASN A 16 -27.69 -6.86 5.03
N VAL A 17 -28.41 -7.28 4.03
CA VAL A 17 -28.98 -6.43 2.98
C VAL A 17 -30.38 -6.90 2.65
N ASN A 18 -31.20 -6.00 2.15
CA ASN A 18 -32.50 -6.35 1.60
C ASN A 18 -32.37 -6.96 0.18
N GLU A 19 -33.46 -7.36 -0.43
CA GLU A 19 -33.48 -8.02 -1.73
C GLU A 19 -32.99 -7.10 -2.86
N GLU A 20 -33.38 -5.82 -2.85
CA GLU A 20 -32.96 -4.82 -3.83
C GLU A 20 -31.45 -4.54 -3.73
N GLU A 21 -30.94 -4.36 -2.52
CA GLU A 21 -29.51 -4.19 -2.24
C GLU A 21 -28.71 -5.43 -2.65
N SER A 22 -29.27 -6.64 -2.46
CA SER A 22 -28.64 -7.89 -2.88
C SER A 22 -28.51 -7.96 -4.42
N HIS A 23 -29.53 -7.57 -5.18
CA HIS A 23 -29.45 -7.48 -6.64
C HIS A 23 -28.44 -6.41 -7.09
N ALA A 24 -28.41 -5.26 -6.43
CA ALA A 24 -27.42 -4.22 -6.70
C ALA A 24 -25.97 -4.70 -6.43
N LEU A 25 -25.75 -5.50 -5.38
CA LEU A 25 -24.44 -6.11 -5.10
C LEU A 25 -24.04 -7.17 -6.13
N LEU A 26 -24.97 -7.99 -6.62
CA LEU A 26 -24.68 -8.92 -7.71
C LEU A 26 -24.24 -8.17 -8.98
N TYR A 27 -24.96 -7.11 -9.34
CA TYR A 27 -24.55 -6.22 -10.43
C TYR A 27 -23.17 -5.61 -10.18
N PHE A 28 -22.92 -5.14 -8.95
CA PHE A 28 -21.62 -4.56 -8.57
C PHE A 28 -20.45 -5.53 -8.80
N ILE A 29 -20.60 -6.81 -8.43
CA ILE A 29 -19.55 -7.81 -8.58
C ILE A 29 -19.27 -8.12 -10.06
N THR A 30 -20.30 -8.10 -10.91
CA THR A 30 -20.18 -8.52 -12.31
C THR A 30 -19.78 -7.39 -13.25
N GLU A 31 -20.24 -6.16 -12.99
CA GLU A 31 -20.17 -5.05 -13.95
C GLU A 31 -19.31 -3.87 -13.46
N VAL A 32 -18.99 -3.80 -12.16
CA VAL A 32 -18.24 -2.68 -11.61
C VAL A 32 -16.80 -3.10 -11.31
N GLU A 33 -15.84 -2.40 -11.90
CA GLU A 33 -14.41 -2.57 -11.60
C GLU A 33 -13.91 -1.46 -10.67
N PRO A 34 -13.91 -1.69 -9.36
CA PRO A 34 -13.40 -0.71 -8.40
C PRO A 34 -11.87 -0.65 -8.42
N ASN A 35 -11.32 0.54 -8.16
CA ASN A 35 -9.89 0.72 -8.02
C ASN A 35 -9.40 0.16 -6.67
N ILE A 36 -8.49 -0.82 -6.72
CA ILE A 36 -7.82 -1.37 -5.53
C ILE A 36 -6.40 -0.84 -5.51
N LEU A 37 -6.05 -0.14 -4.43
CA LEU A 37 -4.69 0.32 -4.19
C LEU A 37 -3.83 -0.82 -3.65
N HIS A 38 -2.81 -1.20 -4.40
CA HIS A 38 -1.83 -2.21 -4.02
C HIS A 38 -0.56 -1.57 -3.48
N PHE A 39 0.01 -2.15 -2.44
CA PHE A 39 1.23 -1.68 -1.77
C PHE A 39 2.48 -2.46 -2.16
N SER A 40 2.30 -3.59 -2.84
CA SER A 40 3.37 -4.47 -3.28
C SER A 40 3.29 -4.72 -4.78
N ASP A 41 4.44 -4.95 -5.41
CA ASP A 41 4.53 -5.36 -6.83
C ASP A 41 4.10 -6.82 -7.05
N LYS A 42 3.65 -7.51 -6.00
CA LYS A 42 3.15 -8.90 -6.09
C LYS A 42 1.81 -8.89 -6.80
N GLN A 43 1.72 -9.53 -7.96
CA GLN A 43 0.45 -9.85 -8.59
C GLN A 43 -0.29 -10.86 -7.70
N LYS A 44 -1.21 -10.38 -6.89
CA LYS A 44 -2.15 -11.23 -6.16
C LYS A 44 -3.39 -11.46 -7.02
N GLU A 45 -3.99 -12.65 -6.92
CA GLU A 45 -5.28 -12.91 -7.54
C GLU A 45 -6.30 -11.90 -7.02
N LYS A 46 -7.04 -11.28 -7.95
CA LYS A 46 -8.11 -10.34 -7.62
C LYS A 46 -9.25 -11.12 -6.97
N GLU A 47 -9.44 -10.94 -5.69
CA GLU A 47 -10.61 -11.43 -4.99
C GLU A 47 -11.73 -10.38 -5.04
N PRO A 48 -13.01 -10.79 -5.08
CA PRO A 48 -14.12 -9.83 -5.05
C PRO A 48 -14.14 -9.06 -3.72
N LEU A 49 -14.58 -7.80 -3.75
CA LEU A 49 -14.69 -6.97 -2.53
C LEU A 49 -15.71 -7.52 -1.56
N VAL A 50 -16.81 -8.03 -2.11
CA VAL A 50 -17.90 -8.70 -1.39
C VAL A 50 -18.32 -9.93 -2.18
N TYR A 51 -18.85 -10.94 -1.49
CA TYR A 51 -19.35 -12.15 -2.11
C TYR A 51 -20.51 -12.74 -1.30
N TYR A 52 -21.36 -13.54 -1.97
CA TYR A 52 -22.47 -14.22 -1.33
C TYR A 52 -22.06 -15.65 -0.95
N ASP A 53 -22.13 -15.97 0.34
CA ASP A 53 -21.90 -17.33 0.86
C ASP A 53 -23.22 -18.11 0.80
N TYR A 54 -23.33 -18.99 -0.20
CA TYR A 54 -24.52 -19.81 -0.41
C TYR A 54 -24.76 -20.80 0.75
N SER A 55 -23.69 -21.25 1.44
CA SER A 55 -23.82 -22.21 2.55
C SER A 55 -24.46 -21.56 3.78
N ARG A 56 -24.13 -20.29 4.03
CA ARG A 56 -24.63 -19.51 5.17
C ARG A 56 -25.78 -18.57 4.79
N ARG A 57 -26.09 -18.47 3.49
CA ARG A 57 -27.11 -17.58 2.92
C ARG A 57 -26.94 -16.12 3.37
N GLN A 58 -25.72 -15.62 3.30
CA GLN A 58 -25.39 -14.26 3.74
C GLN A 58 -24.31 -13.62 2.87
N TRP A 59 -24.32 -12.31 2.81
CA TRP A 59 -23.26 -11.53 2.20
C TRP A 59 -22.08 -11.40 3.14
N LEU A 60 -20.87 -11.51 2.59
CA LEU A 60 -19.60 -11.26 3.31
C LEU A 60 -18.79 -10.22 2.57
N ALA A 61 -18.17 -9.33 3.36
CA ALA A 61 -17.10 -8.48 2.86
C ALA A 61 -15.77 -9.22 2.96
N ASN A 62 -14.94 -9.06 1.94
CA ASN A 62 -13.58 -9.58 1.95
C ASN A 62 -12.64 -8.63 2.73
N ARG A 63 -11.33 -8.81 2.61
CA ARG A 63 -10.28 -8.08 3.33
C ARG A 63 -10.06 -6.62 2.90
N TYR A 64 -10.91 -6.08 2.07
CA TYR A 64 -10.79 -4.73 1.55
C TYR A 64 -11.56 -3.72 2.40
N ILE A 65 -11.00 -2.50 2.54
CA ILE A 65 -11.69 -1.37 3.15
C ILE A 65 -11.73 -0.20 2.17
N GLY A 66 -12.85 0.50 2.11
CA GLY A 66 -13.03 1.61 1.17
C GLY A 66 -14.49 1.92 0.91
N GLU A 67 -14.69 2.75 -0.09
CA GLU A 67 -16.02 3.19 -0.51
C GLU A 67 -16.10 3.26 -2.04
N CYS A 68 -17.23 2.85 -2.60
CA CYS A 68 -17.53 2.96 -4.02
C CYS A 68 -18.98 3.39 -4.23
N GLU A 69 -19.17 4.39 -5.08
CA GLU A 69 -20.49 4.84 -5.54
C GLU A 69 -20.75 4.29 -6.93
N PHE A 70 -21.89 3.63 -7.13
CA PHE A 70 -22.28 3.03 -8.40
C PHE A 70 -23.78 3.19 -8.66
N ILE A 71 -24.18 3.07 -9.93
CA ILE A 71 -25.59 3.17 -10.35
C ILE A 71 -26.10 1.79 -10.72
N TYR A 72 -27.24 1.42 -10.18
CA TYR A 72 -28.02 0.25 -10.57
C TYR A 72 -29.49 0.65 -10.70
N MET A 73 -30.13 0.34 -11.85
CA MET A 73 -31.55 0.69 -12.15
C MET A 73 -31.91 2.15 -11.84
N GLN A 74 -31.10 3.10 -12.31
CA GLN A 74 -31.25 4.56 -12.09
C GLN A 74 -31.16 5.01 -10.62
N GLN A 75 -30.90 4.10 -9.68
CA GLN A 75 -30.70 4.39 -8.28
C GLN A 75 -29.20 4.41 -7.95
N THR A 76 -28.78 5.37 -7.15
CA THR A 76 -27.40 5.48 -6.68
C THR A 76 -27.19 4.70 -5.40
N TYR A 77 -26.22 3.78 -5.42
CA TYR A 77 -25.79 2.97 -4.28
C TYR A 77 -24.37 3.37 -3.86
N ILE A 78 -24.10 3.32 -2.56
CA ILE A 78 -22.78 3.53 -1.98
C ILE A 78 -22.42 2.28 -1.15
N LEU A 79 -21.48 1.48 -1.66
CA LEU A 79 -20.90 0.38 -0.90
C LEU A 79 -19.76 0.94 -0.05
N LYS A 80 -19.86 0.82 1.27
CA LYS A 80 -18.85 1.25 2.23
C LYS A 80 -18.40 0.09 3.09
N ILE A 81 -17.13 -0.28 2.99
CA ILE A 81 -16.52 -1.32 3.81
C ILE A 81 -15.60 -0.66 4.82
N ALA A 82 -15.98 -0.68 6.08
CA ALA A 82 -15.23 -0.09 7.19
C ALA A 82 -14.26 -1.10 7.82
N PRO A 83 -13.14 -0.64 8.46
CA PRO A 83 -12.23 -1.54 9.16
C PRO A 83 -12.89 -2.16 10.40
N ARG A 84 -12.86 -3.49 10.51
CA ARG A 84 -13.48 -4.24 11.63
C ARG A 84 -12.87 -3.90 13.00
N PHE A 85 -11.60 -3.55 13.03
CA PHE A 85 -10.89 -3.16 14.26
C PHE A 85 -11.00 -1.66 14.58
N GLY A 86 -11.74 -0.91 13.75
CA GLY A 86 -11.95 0.52 13.91
C GLY A 86 -10.81 1.39 13.37
N ASN A 87 -11.16 2.66 13.17
CA ASN A 87 -10.29 3.63 12.52
C ASN A 87 -9.00 3.94 13.31
N GLN A 88 -9.04 3.85 14.63
CA GLN A 88 -7.87 4.14 15.47
C GLN A 88 -6.75 3.11 15.28
N ILE A 89 -7.10 1.83 15.25
CA ILE A 89 -6.14 0.75 14.97
C ILE A 89 -5.59 0.90 13.55
N LEU A 90 -6.46 1.19 12.58
CA LEU A 90 -6.06 1.41 11.21
C LEU A 90 -5.00 2.52 11.10
N LEU A 91 -5.21 3.66 11.74
CA LEU A 91 -4.23 4.76 11.78
C LEU A 91 -2.90 4.31 12.41
N ARG A 92 -2.94 3.54 13.50
CA ARG A 92 -1.73 2.99 14.13
C ARG A 92 -0.96 2.07 13.19
N LEU A 93 -1.64 1.15 12.49
CA LEU A 93 -1.01 0.31 11.48
C LEU A 93 -0.29 1.15 10.42
N PHE A 94 -0.96 2.20 9.92
CA PHE A 94 -0.39 3.11 8.92
C PHE A 94 0.81 3.91 9.44
N GLU A 95 0.80 4.35 10.69
CA GLU A 95 1.97 4.99 11.32
C GLU A 95 3.23 4.08 11.26
N TYR A 96 3.05 2.79 11.53
CA TYR A 96 4.16 1.81 11.44
C TYR A 96 4.55 1.52 9.99
N VAL A 97 3.59 1.27 9.11
CA VAL A 97 3.84 0.93 7.70
C VAL A 97 4.60 2.06 7.00
N TYR A 98 4.22 3.32 7.25
CA TYR A 98 4.79 4.48 6.56
C TYR A 98 5.84 5.24 7.37
N ALA A 99 6.16 4.78 8.58
CA ALA A 99 7.08 5.44 9.51
C ALA A 99 6.75 6.95 9.66
N THR A 100 5.46 7.26 9.81
CA THR A 100 4.94 8.62 9.91
C THR A 100 4.15 8.73 11.20
N LYS A 101 4.51 9.67 12.08
CA LYS A 101 3.72 9.99 13.26
C LYS A 101 2.61 10.95 12.86
N LEU A 102 1.37 10.54 13.09
CA LEU A 102 0.23 11.41 12.87
C LEU A 102 0.04 12.37 14.05
N PRO A 103 -0.28 13.64 13.80
CA PRO A 103 -0.65 14.57 14.86
C PRO A 103 -1.84 14.05 15.68
N PRO A 104 -1.92 14.35 17.00
CA PRO A 104 -3.03 13.91 17.85
C PRO A 104 -4.42 14.29 17.33
N SER A 105 -4.53 15.40 16.60
CA SER A 105 -5.76 15.84 15.94
C SER A 105 -6.35 14.80 14.99
N TYR A 106 -5.51 14.00 14.30
CA TYR A 106 -6.01 12.96 13.40
C TYR A 106 -6.55 11.74 14.14
N HIS A 107 -5.98 11.40 15.30
CA HIS A 107 -6.55 10.39 16.19
C HIS A 107 -7.88 10.83 16.79
N SER A 108 -8.07 12.13 17.04
CA SER A 108 -9.36 12.69 17.46
C SER A 108 -10.39 12.70 16.32
N LEU A 109 -9.98 13.00 15.11
CA LEU A 109 -10.84 12.94 13.92
C LEU A 109 -11.37 11.52 13.65
N SER A 110 -10.59 10.49 13.94
CA SER A 110 -11.02 9.09 13.78
C SER A 110 -12.18 8.68 14.72
N LYS A 111 -12.45 9.46 15.77
CA LYS A 111 -13.60 9.26 16.67
C LYS A 111 -14.87 9.90 16.12
N ASN A 112 -14.76 10.87 15.21
CA ASN A 112 -15.89 11.58 14.63
C ASN A 112 -16.45 10.79 13.44
N LYS A 113 -17.73 10.43 13.49
CA LYS A 113 -18.42 9.69 12.42
C LYS A 113 -18.47 10.41 11.06
N GLY A 114 -18.12 11.70 10.99
CA GLY A 114 -18.19 12.53 9.78
C GLY A 114 -16.90 12.63 8.97
N VAL A 115 -15.79 12.05 9.42
CA VAL A 115 -14.52 12.13 8.70
C VAL A 115 -14.27 10.84 7.93
N ASP A 116 -14.11 10.98 6.63
CA ASP A 116 -13.74 9.89 5.74
C ASP A 116 -12.25 9.54 5.93
N ILE A 117 -12.01 8.55 6.79
CA ILE A 117 -10.67 8.09 7.11
C ILE A 117 -9.92 7.55 5.88
N HIS A 118 -10.65 7.01 4.89
CA HIS A 118 -10.05 6.44 3.68
C HIS A 118 -9.34 7.53 2.86
N LYS A 119 -9.93 8.70 2.77
CA LYS A 119 -9.30 9.86 2.10
C LYS A 119 -8.00 10.28 2.78
N LEU A 120 -7.98 10.29 4.10
CA LEU A 120 -6.75 10.56 4.86
C LEU A 120 -5.68 9.51 4.59
N LEU A 121 -6.03 8.23 4.54
CA LEU A 121 -5.09 7.14 4.27
C LEU A 121 -4.44 7.29 2.88
N ILE A 122 -5.22 7.64 1.86
CA ILE A 122 -4.68 7.91 0.51
C ILE A 122 -3.64 9.03 0.55
N SER A 123 -3.90 10.09 1.32
CA SER A 123 -2.94 11.18 1.53
C SER A 123 -1.64 10.70 2.18
N ILE A 124 -1.72 9.84 3.19
CA ILE A 124 -0.55 9.26 3.88
C ILE A 124 0.25 8.36 2.92
N ILE A 125 -0.44 7.53 2.14
CA ILE A 125 0.19 6.68 1.12
C ILE A 125 0.92 7.55 0.10
N TRP A 126 0.26 8.57 -0.42
CA TRP A 126 0.85 9.49 -1.39
C TRP A 126 2.10 10.18 -0.84
N ILE A 127 2.08 10.68 0.39
CA ILE A 127 3.26 11.25 1.05
C ILE A 127 4.43 10.27 1.06
N SER A 128 4.16 9.00 1.39
CA SER A 128 5.20 7.97 1.45
C SER A 128 5.81 7.70 0.07
N VAL A 129 4.97 7.60 -0.95
CA VAL A 129 5.41 7.34 -2.34
C VAL A 129 6.20 8.52 -2.88
N VAL A 130 5.74 9.76 -2.63
CA VAL A 130 6.47 10.99 -3.01
C VAL A 130 7.81 11.09 -2.28
N ARG A 131 7.88 10.73 -0.99
CA ARG A 131 9.15 10.70 -0.25
C ARG A 131 10.18 9.79 -0.91
N LYS A 132 9.76 8.60 -1.36
CA LYS A 132 10.63 7.68 -2.11
C LYS A 132 11.03 8.23 -3.47
N ALA A 133 10.09 8.84 -4.20
CA ALA A 133 10.34 9.46 -5.50
C ALA A 133 11.38 10.59 -5.39
N LEU A 134 11.25 11.44 -4.37
CA LEU A 134 12.14 12.58 -4.14
C LEU A 134 13.50 12.23 -3.54
N LYS A 135 13.87 10.96 -3.40
CA LYS A 135 15.17 10.53 -2.90
C LYS A 135 16.35 11.21 -3.63
N HIS A 136 16.20 11.47 -4.92
CA HIS A 136 17.18 12.15 -5.77
C HIS A 136 16.75 13.57 -6.17
N GLY A 137 15.77 14.15 -5.44
CA GLY A 137 15.19 15.45 -5.72
C GLY A 137 14.17 15.43 -6.85
N LEU A 138 13.77 16.64 -7.30
CA LEU A 138 12.84 16.80 -8.41
C LEU A 138 13.48 16.36 -9.74
N LEU A 139 12.70 15.64 -10.55
CA LEU A 139 13.10 15.27 -11.89
C LEU A 139 13.29 16.52 -12.73
N LYS A 140 14.43 16.61 -13.42
CA LYS A 140 14.80 17.70 -14.31
C LYS A 140 14.94 17.17 -15.73
N GLU A 141 14.31 17.85 -16.68
CA GLU A 141 14.47 17.54 -18.10
C GLU A 141 15.44 18.52 -18.75
N ASN A 142 16.23 18.02 -19.69
CA ASN A 142 17.13 18.87 -20.46
C ASN A 142 16.33 19.54 -21.57
N LYS A 143 16.21 20.87 -21.52
CA LYS A 143 15.62 21.68 -22.59
C LYS A 143 16.68 22.50 -23.26
N LYS A 144 16.73 22.42 -24.58
CA LYS A 144 17.55 23.30 -25.38
C LYS A 144 16.90 24.67 -25.43
N ARG A 145 17.67 25.68 -25.11
CA ARG A 145 17.27 27.09 -25.21
C ARG A 145 18.19 27.84 -26.13
N ARG A 146 17.60 28.61 -27.04
CA ARG A 146 18.32 29.51 -27.93
C ARG A 146 18.13 30.91 -27.43
N GLU A 147 19.23 31.62 -27.28
CA GLU A 147 19.25 33.00 -26.84
C GLU A 147 20.21 33.83 -27.71
N GLN A 148 19.99 35.11 -27.68
CA GLN A 148 20.79 36.09 -28.33
C GLN A 148 21.43 37.00 -27.27
N GLY A 149 22.73 37.26 -27.37
CA GLY A 149 23.45 38.08 -26.41
C GLY A 149 24.89 38.32 -26.81
N THR A 150 25.57 39.13 -26.04
CA THR A 150 27.00 39.48 -26.27
C THR A 150 27.95 38.42 -25.72
N THR A 151 27.45 37.50 -24.83
CA THR A 151 28.23 36.45 -24.23
C THR A 151 27.67 35.11 -24.65
N ILE A 152 28.51 34.19 -25.20
CA ILE A 152 28.11 32.85 -25.65
C ILE A 152 27.99 31.92 -24.43
N ARG A 153 26.86 31.21 -24.36
CA ARG A 153 26.65 30.09 -23.43
C ARG A 153 26.37 28.84 -24.25
N GLY A 154 27.21 27.84 -24.16
CA GLY A 154 27.02 26.57 -24.87
C GLY A 154 27.45 26.61 -26.33
N LYS A 155 26.60 26.10 -27.25
CA LYS A 155 26.93 25.97 -28.67
C LYS A 155 26.65 27.28 -29.43
N PHE A 156 27.68 27.80 -30.08
CA PHE A 156 27.54 28.98 -30.96
C PHE A 156 26.86 28.61 -32.28
N LEU A 157 25.85 29.41 -32.67
CA LEU A 157 25.06 29.23 -33.90
C LEU A 157 25.55 30.21 -34.95
N VAL A 158 26.63 29.82 -35.67
CA VAL A 158 27.34 30.71 -36.58
C VAL A 158 26.43 31.31 -37.65
N ARG A 159 25.67 30.49 -38.37
CA ARG A 159 24.81 30.98 -39.48
C ARG A 159 23.78 31.97 -39.03
N GLU A 160 23.14 31.73 -37.87
CA GLU A 160 22.12 32.62 -37.32
C GLU A 160 22.72 33.94 -36.78
N SER A 161 23.98 33.87 -36.33
CA SER A 161 24.70 35.04 -35.77
C SER A 161 25.23 35.98 -36.84
N LEU A 162 25.56 35.53 -38.07
CA LEU A 162 26.12 36.33 -39.12
C LEU A 162 25.21 37.51 -39.51
N ILE A 163 23.89 37.32 -39.45
CA ILE A 163 22.89 38.38 -39.72
C ILE A 163 22.84 39.38 -38.56
N ASN A 164 22.88 38.89 -37.32
CA ASN A 164 22.67 39.67 -36.12
C ASN A 164 23.91 40.49 -35.72
N ILE A 165 25.12 39.98 -36.00
CA ILE A 165 26.39 40.72 -35.74
C ILE A 165 26.40 42.07 -36.42
N LYS A 166 25.94 42.12 -37.70
CA LYS A 166 25.91 43.38 -38.47
C LYS A 166 24.82 44.34 -37.97
N ALA A 167 23.74 43.81 -37.42
CA ALA A 167 22.56 44.64 -37.06
C ALA A 167 22.58 45.07 -35.57
N SER A 168 23.04 44.26 -34.64
CA SER A 168 22.87 44.50 -33.19
C SER A 168 24.08 44.09 -32.35
N ASN A 169 25.21 43.73 -32.96
CA ASN A 169 26.42 43.23 -32.26
C ASN A 169 26.15 42.08 -31.25
N THR A 170 25.23 41.18 -31.60
CA THR A 170 24.81 40.06 -30.75
C THR A 170 25.02 38.74 -31.45
N LEU A 171 25.26 37.68 -30.64
CA LEU A 171 25.53 36.34 -31.08
C LEU A 171 24.39 35.42 -30.68
N ASN A 172 23.99 34.54 -31.59
CA ASN A 172 23.01 33.48 -31.28
C ASN A 172 23.74 32.22 -30.75
N TYR A 173 23.26 31.67 -29.63
CA TYR A 173 23.81 30.48 -29.03
C TYR A 173 22.70 29.59 -28.49
N GLU A 174 23.01 28.27 -28.46
CA GLU A 174 22.13 27.25 -27.94
C GLU A 174 22.79 26.60 -26.72
N TYR A 175 22.08 26.49 -25.60
CA TYR A 175 22.52 25.83 -24.43
C TYR A 175 21.43 24.94 -23.83
N THR A 176 21.85 23.98 -23.00
CA THR A 176 20.91 23.06 -22.35
C THR A 176 20.67 23.50 -20.91
N LEU A 177 19.42 23.75 -20.60
CA LEU A 177 18.94 24.02 -19.25
C LEU A 177 18.29 22.77 -18.64
N LYS A 178 18.50 22.59 -17.35
CA LYS A 178 17.75 21.63 -16.54
C LYS A 178 16.45 22.27 -16.07
N ASP A 179 15.34 21.90 -16.70
CA ASP A 179 14.03 22.46 -16.44
C ASP A 179 13.21 21.56 -15.51
N LEU A 180 12.55 22.17 -14.52
CA LEU A 180 11.63 21.50 -13.61
C LEU A 180 10.19 21.47 -14.15
N HIS A 181 9.88 22.29 -15.15
CA HIS A 181 8.58 22.38 -15.78
C HIS A 181 8.40 21.22 -16.79
N ASN A 182 8.12 20.04 -16.26
CA ASN A 182 7.91 18.79 -17.00
C ASN A 182 6.64 18.08 -16.52
N ILE A 183 6.15 17.14 -17.32
CA ILE A 183 4.90 16.42 -17.06
C ILE A 183 4.93 15.66 -15.72
N PRO A 184 5.99 14.91 -15.33
CA PRO A 184 6.06 14.23 -14.04
C PRO A 184 5.85 15.15 -12.83
N ASN A 185 6.52 16.30 -12.83
CA ASN A 185 6.39 17.26 -11.73
C ASN A 185 5.01 17.95 -11.72
N GLN A 186 4.42 18.17 -12.89
CA GLN A 186 3.06 18.72 -13.00
C GLN A 186 2.02 17.74 -12.45
N ILE A 187 2.14 16.42 -12.74
CA ILE A 187 1.27 15.38 -12.20
C ILE A 187 1.37 15.35 -10.66
N MET A 188 2.57 15.36 -10.12
CA MET A 188 2.79 15.39 -8.67
C MET A 188 2.13 16.61 -8.01
N TYR A 189 2.30 17.80 -8.59
CA TYR A 189 1.74 19.02 -8.05
C TYR A 189 0.21 19.06 -8.14
N LYS A 190 -0.38 18.62 -9.25
CA LYS A 190 -1.84 18.52 -9.40
C LYS A 190 -2.45 17.52 -8.41
N ALA A 191 -1.82 16.35 -8.21
CA ALA A 191 -2.27 15.40 -7.21
C ALA A 191 -2.26 16.01 -5.80
N TYR A 192 -1.20 16.76 -5.44
CA TYR A 192 -1.16 17.50 -4.18
C TYR A 192 -2.35 18.47 -4.04
N GLN A 193 -2.69 19.20 -5.09
CA GLN A 193 -3.84 20.11 -5.04
C GLN A 193 -5.16 19.37 -4.80
N VAL A 194 -5.38 18.25 -5.50
CA VAL A 194 -6.57 17.40 -5.30
C VAL A 194 -6.61 16.81 -3.88
N LEU A 195 -5.47 16.34 -3.38
CA LEU A 195 -5.39 15.81 -2.02
C LEU A 195 -5.68 16.86 -0.97
N LYS A 196 -5.19 18.09 -1.16
CA LYS A 196 -5.44 19.21 -0.25
C LYS A 196 -6.90 19.63 -0.25
N SER A 197 -7.57 19.64 -1.40
CA SER A 197 -8.98 20.04 -1.51
C SER A 197 -9.95 18.96 -1.02
N ASP A 198 -9.69 17.68 -1.33
CA ASP A 198 -10.70 16.64 -1.26
C ASP A 198 -10.34 15.48 -0.30
N TYR A 199 -9.06 15.34 0.13
CA TYR A 199 -8.55 14.18 0.87
C TYR A 199 -7.93 14.51 2.22
N PHE A 200 -8.29 15.64 2.80
CA PHE A 200 -7.81 16.06 4.13
C PHE A 200 -6.28 16.17 4.28
N LEU A 201 -5.55 16.33 3.17
CA LEU A 201 -4.12 16.56 3.23
C LEU A 201 -3.82 17.94 3.82
N SER A 202 -3.27 17.97 5.01
CA SER A 202 -2.81 19.19 5.65
C SER A 202 -1.30 19.39 5.40
N ASP A 203 -0.87 20.63 5.26
CA ASP A 203 0.56 20.97 5.12
C ASP A 203 1.40 20.54 6.34
N ASN A 204 0.76 20.34 7.50
CA ASN A 204 1.41 19.84 8.72
C ASN A 204 1.78 18.34 8.64
N LEU A 205 1.15 17.59 7.73
CA LEU A 205 1.51 16.18 7.46
C LEU A 205 2.70 16.06 6.52
N LEU A 206 3.00 17.10 5.75
CA LEU A 206 4.07 17.05 4.76
C LEU A 206 5.44 17.14 5.43
N PRO A 207 6.34 16.17 5.20
CA PRO A 207 7.75 16.32 5.54
C PRO A 207 8.35 17.55 4.85
N ASP A 208 9.33 18.21 5.49
CA ASP A 208 9.94 19.44 4.98
C ASP A 208 10.48 19.30 3.56
N ILE A 209 11.06 18.15 3.24
CA ILE A 209 11.55 17.88 1.88
C ILE A 209 10.43 17.92 0.85
N ILE A 210 9.26 17.38 1.14
CA ILE A 210 8.11 17.40 0.22
C ILE A 210 7.56 18.83 0.14
N LYS A 211 7.35 19.48 1.28
CA LYS A 211 6.85 20.86 1.36
C LYS A 211 7.71 21.83 0.57
N SER A 212 9.03 21.77 0.73
CA SER A 212 9.99 22.59 -0.02
C SER A 212 9.89 22.37 -1.54
N ASN A 213 9.77 21.10 -1.97
CA ASN A 213 9.66 20.78 -3.40
C ASN A 213 8.31 21.19 -3.99
N ILE A 214 7.21 21.01 -3.27
CA ILE A 214 5.88 21.48 -3.67
C ILE A 214 5.86 23.00 -3.83
N ASN A 215 6.46 23.75 -2.90
CA ASN A 215 6.55 25.20 -3.00
C ASN A 215 7.36 25.65 -4.22
N LYS A 216 8.44 24.94 -4.58
CA LYS A 216 9.18 25.20 -5.83
C LYS A 216 8.31 24.97 -7.08
N LEU A 217 7.48 23.94 -7.06
CA LEU A 217 6.60 23.63 -8.20
C LEU A 217 5.41 24.59 -8.30
N ALA A 218 4.94 25.14 -7.18
CA ALA A 218 3.82 26.09 -7.14
C ALA A 218 4.05 27.31 -8.04
N SER A 219 5.28 27.79 -8.13
CA SER A 219 5.65 28.92 -8.97
C SER A 219 5.83 28.58 -10.46
N LEU A 220 5.96 27.29 -10.78
CA LEU A 220 6.29 26.82 -12.13
C LEU A 220 5.11 26.17 -12.85
N VAL A 221 4.17 25.58 -12.11
CA VAL A 221 3.06 24.83 -12.70
C VAL A 221 1.89 25.74 -13.00
N ASN A 222 1.50 25.76 -14.27
CA ASN A 222 0.28 26.45 -14.68
C ASN A 222 -0.94 25.57 -14.40
N ASN A 223 -1.82 26.00 -13.49
CA ASN A 223 -3.02 25.26 -13.07
C ASN A 223 -4.05 25.03 -14.19
N LYS A 224 -3.95 25.75 -15.32
CA LYS A 224 -4.87 25.63 -16.46
C LYS A 224 -4.50 24.53 -17.45
N LEU A 225 -3.31 23.93 -17.36
CA LEU A 225 -2.90 22.87 -18.29
C LEU A 225 -3.59 21.54 -17.93
N SER A 226 -4.41 21.05 -18.85
CA SER A 226 -4.92 19.67 -18.82
C SER A 226 -3.81 18.72 -19.26
N ILE A 227 -3.48 17.74 -18.43
CA ILE A 227 -2.53 16.68 -18.76
C ILE A 227 -3.33 15.55 -19.39
N LYS A 228 -2.98 15.16 -20.62
CA LYS A 228 -3.66 14.09 -21.35
C LYS A 228 -3.09 12.72 -20.99
N LEU A 229 -3.89 11.68 -21.12
CA LEU A 229 -3.45 10.29 -20.95
C LEU A 229 -2.28 9.94 -21.89
N SER A 230 -2.26 10.51 -23.09
CA SER A 230 -1.16 10.35 -24.04
C SER A 230 0.17 10.87 -23.51
N ASP A 231 0.15 11.95 -22.74
CA ASP A 231 1.35 12.55 -22.15
C ASP A 231 1.87 11.71 -21.00
N TYR A 232 0.96 11.21 -20.15
CA TYR A 232 1.28 10.28 -19.09
C TYR A 232 1.92 8.97 -19.63
N LYS A 233 1.34 8.35 -20.68
CA LYS A 233 1.85 7.12 -21.28
C LYS A 233 3.23 7.30 -21.94
N LYS A 234 3.59 8.50 -22.36
CA LYS A 234 4.90 8.81 -22.97
C LYS A 234 6.03 9.01 -21.97
N ILE A 235 5.72 9.12 -20.65
CA ILE A 235 6.75 9.35 -19.63
C ILE A 235 7.76 8.20 -19.64
N ARG A 236 9.05 8.54 -19.84
CA ARG A 236 10.18 7.62 -19.71
C ARG A 236 11.05 8.06 -18.54
N LEU A 237 11.33 7.12 -17.65
CA LEU A 237 12.14 7.37 -16.46
C LEU A 237 13.47 6.62 -16.62
N ASN A 238 14.57 7.29 -16.30
CA ASN A 238 15.86 6.63 -16.19
C ASN A 238 15.97 5.83 -14.87
N ASN A 239 17.01 5.02 -14.74
CA ASN A 239 17.21 4.16 -13.57
C ASN A 239 17.25 4.92 -12.23
N MET A 240 17.79 6.15 -12.22
CA MET A 240 17.89 6.99 -11.04
C MET A 240 16.52 7.44 -10.52
N PHE A 241 15.55 7.63 -11.43
CA PHE A 241 14.21 8.10 -11.11
C PHE A 241 13.13 7.00 -11.20
N LYS A 242 13.51 5.71 -11.14
CA LYS A 242 12.52 4.60 -11.11
C LYS A 242 11.46 4.77 -10.01
N GLY A 243 11.84 5.32 -8.86
CA GLY A 243 10.92 5.60 -7.76
C GLY A 243 9.79 6.57 -8.09
N TYR A 244 9.93 7.36 -9.17
CA TYR A 244 8.86 8.23 -9.66
C TYR A 244 7.67 7.43 -10.22
N ARG A 245 7.86 6.19 -10.69
CA ARG A 245 6.78 5.44 -11.35
C ARG A 245 5.58 5.25 -10.43
N ALA A 246 5.80 4.71 -9.25
CA ALA A 246 4.72 4.52 -8.26
C ALA A 246 4.05 5.84 -7.85
N MET A 247 4.83 6.92 -7.71
CA MET A 247 4.28 8.25 -7.44
C MET A 247 3.40 8.75 -8.60
N LEU A 248 3.85 8.59 -9.84
CA LEU A 248 3.11 8.99 -11.02
C LEU A 248 1.81 8.21 -11.19
N ASP A 249 1.86 6.90 -10.99
CA ASP A 249 0.69 6.02 -11.12
C ASP A 249 -0.38 6.40 -10.09
N LEU A 250 -0.01 6.48 -8.80
CA LEU A 250 -0.94 6.91 -7.75
C LEU A 250 -1.44 8.34 -7.95
N SER A 251 -0.56 9.27 -8.33
CA SER A 251 -0.95 10.67 -8.58
C SER A 251 -1.90 10.79 -9.76
N TRP A 252 -1.68 9.99 -10.80
CA TRP A 252 -2.55 9.94 -11.97
C TRP A 252 -3.95 9.45 -11.60
N GLU A 253 -4.04 8.37 -10.82
CA GLU A 253 -5.32 7.84 -10.32
C GLU A 253 -6.05 8.86 -9.43
N ILE A 254 -5.35 9.57 -8.55
CA ILE A 254 -5.93 10.61 -7.69
C ILE A 254 -6.51 11.76 -8.54
N ILE A 255 -5.79 12.22 -9.57
CA ILE A 255 -6.25 13.29 -10.45
C ILE A 255 -7.50 12.85 -11.22
N ASN A 256 -7.45 11.67 -11.81
CA ASN A 256 -8.50 11.18 -12.71
C ASN A 256 -9.70 10.58 -11.97
N SER A 257 -9.58 10.28 -10.68
CA SER A 257 -10.73 9.82 -9.88
C SER A 257 -11.93 10.77 -9.92
N LYS A 258 -11.71 12.05 -10.31
CA LYS A 258 -12.79 13.01 -10.62
C LYS A 258 -13.31 12.89 -12.07
N GLU A 259 -12.47 12.45 -13.01
CA GLU A 259 -12.79 12.44 -14.45
C GLU A 259 -13.35 11.07 -14.89
N LEU A 260 -12.97 9.97 -14.23
CA LEU A 260 -13.50 8.62 -14.52
C LEU A 260 -15.01 8.48 -14.26
N SER A 261 -15.58 9.33 -13.42
CA SER A 261 -17.03 9.43 -13.26
C SER A 261 -17.78 9.86 -14.53
N ILE A 262 -17.06 10.39 -15.53
CA ILE A 262 -17.65 10.88 -16.80
C ILE A 262 -17.58 9.81 -17.89
N GLU A 263 -16.55 8.95 -17.90
CA GLU A 263 -16.36 7.92 -18.95
C GLU A 263 -16.98 6.57 -18.63
N ASN A 264 -17.01 6.15 -17.38
CA ASN A 264 -17.68 4.93 -16.92
C ASN A 264 -19.08 5.28 -16.39
N ARG A 265 -20.10 5.09 -17.23
CA ARG A 265 -21.50 5.45 -16.92
C ARG A 265 -22.09 4.78 -15.66
N ASN A 266 -21.41 3.77 -15.11
CA ASN A 266 -21.91 2.94 -14.02
C ASN A 266 -21.20 3.19 -12.67
N VAL A 267 -20.09 3.93 -12.64
CA VAL A 267 -19.36 4.32 -11.41
C VAL A 267 -19.43 5.82 -11.27
N LEU A 268 -20.09 6.29 -10.23
CA LEU A 268 -20.16 7.70 -9.88
C LEU A 268 -19.13 7.99 -8.77
N GLY A 269 -18.16 8.86 -9.07
CA GLY A 269 -17.27 9.34 -8.01
C GLY A 269 -16.03 8.49 -7.74
N LYS A 270 -15.37 8.79 -6.62
CA LYS A 270 -14.07 8.25 -6.25
C LYS A 270 -14.24 6.90 -5.56
N SER A 271 -13.75 5.83 -6.18
CA SER A 271 -13.68 4.53 -5.52
C SER A 271 -12.22 4.16 -5.28
N PHE A 272 -11.84 4.00 -4.02
CA PHE A 272 -10.54 3.45 -3.64
C PHE A 272 -10.75 2.41 -2.56
N PHE A 273 -10.22 1.23 -2.80
CA PHE A 273 -10.16 0.18 -1.80
C PHE A 273 -8.71 -0.14 -1.46
N LEU A 274 -8.47 -0.41 -0.18
CA LEU A 274 -7.18 -0.80 0.35
C LEU A 274 -7.23 -2.28 0.71
N ASP A 275 -6.27 -3.06 0.23
CA ASP A 275 -6.11 -4.45 0.65
C ASP A 275 -5.46 -4.51 2.04
N MET A 276 -6.26 -4.83 3.05
CA MET A 276 -5.80 -4.91 4.43
C MET A 276 -4.86 -6.08 4.69
N ALA A 277 -4.88 -7.12 3.86
CA ALA A 277 -3.89 -8.20 3.96
C ALA A 277 -2.50 -7.70 3.60
N GLU A 278 -2.38 -6.89 2.54
CA GLU A 278 -1.09 -6.25 2.20
C GLU A 278 -0.61 -5.28 3.30
N VAL A 279 -1.53 -4.48 3.85
CA VAL A 279 -1.21 -3.57 4.97
C VAL A 279 -0.69 -4.37 6.17
N TRP A 280 -1.34 -5.48 6.51
CA TRP A 280 -0.96 -6.35 7.62
C TRP A 280 0.40 -7.02 7.39
N GLU A 281 0.64 -7.60 6.22
CA GLU A 281 1.94 -8.19 5.83
C GLU A 281 3.08 -7.17 6.00
N VAL A 282 2.90 -5.95 5.44
CA VAL A 282 3.91 -4.89 5.55
C VAL A 282 4.08 -4.42 6.99
N PHE A 283 3.00 -4.35 7.76
CA PHE A 283 3.06 -3.97 9.18
C PHE A 283 3.87 -5.00 9.99
N VAL A 284 3.55 -6.30 9.88
CA VAL A 284 4.28 -7.38 10.57
C VAL A 284 5.76 -7.37 10.16
N LEU A 285 6.05 -7.24 8.86
CA LEU A 285 7.42 -7.12 8.35
C LEU A 285 8.17 -5.94 9.00
N LYS A 286 7.53 -4.77 9.12
CA LYS A 286 8.15 -3.57 9.73
C LYS A 286 8.39 -3.76 11.23
N VAL A 287 7.43 -4.36 11.94
CA VAL A 287 7.57 -4.68 13.36
C VAL A 287 8.72 -5.65 13.58
N MET A 288 8.75 -6.74 12.81
CA MET A 288 9.83 -7.75 12.89
C MET A 288 11.18 -7.14 12.54
N SER A 289 11.28 -6.40 11.43
CA SER A 289 12.53 -5.80 10.98
C SER A 289 13.10 -4.82 12.02
N LYS A 290 12.28 -4.00 12.64
CA LYS A 290 12.73 -3.02 13.63
C LYS A 290 13.27 -3.66 14.91
N ASN A 291 12.73 -4.79 15.33
CA ASN A 291 13.00 -5.40 16.62
C ASN A 291 13.94 -6.61 16.51
N MET A 292 13.69 -7.54 15.60
CA MET A 292 14.44 -8.79 15.51
C MET A 292 15.88 -8.61 14.99
N ILE A 293 16.12 -7.58 14.15
CA ILE A 293 17.49 -7.25 13.73
C ILE A 293 18.36 -6.87 14.95
N ARG A 294 17.79 -6.17 15.92
CA ARG A 294 18.48 -5.81 17.17
C ARG A 294 18.83 -7.02 18.03
N GLU A 295 18.04 -8.08 17.92
CA GLU A 295 18.25 -9.37 18.56
C GLU A 295 19.23 -10.28 17.80
N GLY A 296 19.85 -9.79 16.72
CA GLY A 296 20.84 -10.52 15.92
C GLY A 296 20.27 -11.40 14.81
N TRP A 297 18.98 -11.24 14.46
CA TRP A 297 18.39 -11.91 13.31
C TRP A 297 18.68 -11.17 12.00
N ASN A 298 18.96 -11.92 10.94
CA ASN A 298 19.17 -11.41 9.58
C ASN A 298 18.06 -11.87 8.67
N PHE A 299 17.58 -10.99 7.77
CA PHE A 299 16.60 -11.34 6.75
C PHE A 299 17.24 -12.17 5.65
N LEU A 300 16.58 -13.23 5.27
CA LEU A 300 16.89 -14.01 4.07
C LEU A 300 15.96 -13.60 2.90
N PRO A 301 16.36 -13.90 1.66
CA PRO A 301 15.44 -13.79 0.53
C PRO A 301 14.17 -14.61 0.80
N ASN A 302 13.01 -14.09 0.46
CA ASN A 302 11.73 -14.76 0.66
C ASN A 302 11.19 -15.45 -0.61
N GLU A 303 11.86 -15.32 -1.75
CA GLU A 303 11.45 -15.93 -3.00
C GLU A 303 12.38 -17.09 -3.35
N HIS A 304 11.83 -18.31 -3.42
CA HIS A 304 12.59 -19.53 -3.64
C HIS A 304 11.97 -20.35 -4.77
N GLU A 305 12.77 -20.74 -5.77
CA GLU A 305 12.35 -21.67 -6.80
C GLU A 305 12.29 -23.08 -6.22
N ILE A 306 11.12 -23.76 -6.32
CA ILE A 306 10.93 -25.11 -5.79
C ILE A 306 11.59 -26.14 -6.75
N TYR A 307 11.41 -25.92 -8.05
CA TYR A 307 11.85 -26.85 -9.06
C TYR A 307 12.73 -26.15 -10.11
N LYS A 308 13.87 -26.74 -10.43
CA LYS A 308 14.76 -26.27 -11.48
C LYS A 308 14.53 -27.09 -12.75
N ASN A 309 14.53 -26.43 -13.90
CA ASN A 309 14.45 -27.09 -15.22
C ASN A 309 13.18 -27.93 -15.44
N THR A 310 12.05 -27.54 -14.85
CA THR A 310 10.78 -28.22 -15.02
C THR A 310 9.82 -27.40 -15.91
N PHE A 311 8.80 -28.08 -16.42
CA PHE A 311 7.72 -27.47 -17.22
C PHE A 311 6.98 -26.38 -16.42
N TYR A 312 6.72 -26.60 -15.14
CA TYR A 312 6.05 -25.64 -14.25
C TYR A 312 7.06 -24.91 -13.38
N LYS A 313 6.93 -23.58 -13.36
CA LYS A 313 7.72 -22.70 -12.52
C LYS A 313 6.88 -22.30 -11.31
N ARG A 314 7.11 -22.93 -10.19
CA ARG A 314 6.46 -22.56 -8.91
C ARG A 314 7.51 -22.06 -7.93
N LYS A 315 7.14 -21.01 -7.21
CA LYS A 315 7.99 -20.40 -6.19
C LYS A 315 7.31 -20.52 -4.84
N LEU A 316 8.11 -20.72 -3.79
CA LEU A 316 7.69 -20.47 -2.41
C LEU A 316 8.00 -19.03 -2.08
N ILE A 317 7.02 -18.32 -1.53
CA ILE A 317 7.14 -16.92 -1.19
C ILE A 317 6.56 -16.70 0.20
N PRO A 318 7.22 -17.16 1.28
CA PRO A 318 6.85 -16.78 2.64
C PRO A 318 6.99 -15.26 2.82
N ASP A 319 6.17 -14.68 3.68
CA ASP A 319 6.20 -13.22 3.89
C ASP A 319 7.51 -12.77 4.53
N ILE A 320 8.01 -13.53 5.51
CA ILE A 320 9.24 -13.22 6.23
C ILE A 320 10.05 -14.50 6.45
N VAL A 321 11.34 -14.46 6.11
CA VAL A 321 12.32 -15.48 6.48
C VAL A 321 13.50 -14.82 7.14
N MET A 322 13.86 -15.30 8.33
CA MET A 322 14.97 -14.77 9.11
C MET A 322 15.88 -15.89 9.61
N GLU A 323 17.16 -15.58 9.76
CA GLU A 323 18.18 -16.51 10.26
C GLU A 323 18.96 -15.89 11.42
N LYS A 324 19.21 -16.70 12.44
CA LYS A 324 20.12 -16.38 13.54
C LYS A 324 20.87 -17.66 13.93
N GLU A 325 22.20 -17.67 13.76
CA GLU A 325 23.03 -18.83 14.06
C GLU A 325 22.51 -20.11 13.38
N SER A 326 22.19 -21.16 14.14
CA SER A 326 21.61 -22.43 13.65
C SER A 326 20.07 -22.43 13.61
N LYS A 327 19.42 -21.27 13.59
CA LYS A 327 17.95 -21.13 13.65
C LYS A 327 17.43 -20.41 12.42
N ILE A 328 16.32 -20.91 11.86
CA ILE A 328 15.55 -20.23 10.82
C ILE A 328 14.15 -19.95 11.37
N LEU A 329 13.69 -18.71 11.24
CA LEU A 329 12.33 -18.30 11.58
C LEU A 329 11.58 -17.93 10.31
N ILE A 330 10.46 -18.58 10.07
CA ILE A 330 9.54 -18.35 8.96
C ILE A 330 8.25 -17.77 9.54
N VAL A 331 7.84 -16.60 9.06
CA VAL A 331 6.59 -15.96 9.49
C VAL A 331 5.72 -15.71 8.27
N ASP A 332 4.45 -16.09 8.39
CA ASP A 332 3.44 -15.84 7.38
C ASP A 332 2.29 -15.06 8.03
N ALA A 333 2.05 -13.85 7.54
CA ALA A 333 1.13 -12.88 8.13
C ALA A 333 -0.27 -13.05 7.51
N LYS A 334 -1.28 -13.38 8.32
CA LYS A 334 -2.64 -13.67 7.86
C LYS A 334 -3.63 -12.63 8.37
N TYR A 335 -4.22 -11.86 7.46
CA TYR A 335 -5.30 -10.93 7.78
C TYR A 335 -6.67 -11.61 7.66
N LYS A 336 -6.86 -12.67 8.42
CA LYS A 336 -8.12 -13.42 8.53
C LYS A 336 -8.66 -13.32 9.95
N ARG A 337 -9.93 -13.64 10.12
CA ARG A 337 -10.50 -13.82 11.45
C ARG A 337 -10.09 -15.19 11.97
N MET A 338 -9.49 -15.24 13.15
CA MET A 338 -9.22 -16.49 13.83
C MET A 338 -10.51 -17.06 14.43
N ASN A 339 -10.74 -18.36 14.28
CA ASN A 339 -11.90 -19.02 14.87
C ASN A 339 -11.61 -19.35 16.35
N PHE A 340 -11.79 -18.38 17.22
CA PHE A 340 -11.58 -18.56 18.66
C PHE A 340 -12.57 -19.52 19.33
N LEU A 341 -13.74 -19.77 18.73
CA LEU A 341 -14.73 -20.69 19.31
C LEU A 341 -14.28 -22.15 19.19
N ASN A 342 -13.70 -22.50 18.06
CA ASN A 342 -13.21 -23.83 17.77
C ASN A 342 -11.71 -23.97 18.00
N GLU A 343 -11.03 -22.89 18.42
CA GLU A 343 -9.58 -22.83 18.57
C GLU A 343 -8.83 -23.31 17.32
N ASP A 344 -9.37 -22.97 16.13
CA ASP A 344 -8.92 -23.49 14.85
C ASP A 344 -8.47 -22.36 13.90
N VAL A 345 -7.61 -22.73 12.99
CA VAL A 345 -7.10 -21.88 11.92
C VAL A 345 -7.39 -22.50 10.55
N ASP A 346 -7.34 -21.69 9.51
CA ASP A 346 -7.58 -22.14 8.15
C ASP A 346 -6.62 -23.28 7.76
N ARG A 347 -7.18 -24.39 7.29
CA ARG A 347 -6.43 -25.60 6.89
C ARG A 347 -5.38 -25.30 5.80
N THR A 348 -5.69 -24.41 4.87
CA THR A 348 -4.76 -24.04 3.81
C THR A 348 -3.56 -23.27 4.34
N ASP A 349 -3.75 -22.44 5.37
CA ASP A 349 -2.68 -21.69 6.03
C ASP A 349 -1.72 -22.67 6.77
N ILE A 350 -2.27 -23.71 7.41
CA ILE A 350 -1.47 -24.77 8.04
C ILE A 350 -0.63 -25.52 6.99
N PHE A 351 -1.22 -25.93 5.88
CA PHE A 351 -0.46 -26.62 4.83
C PHE A 351 0.60 -25.73 4.22
N GLN A 352 0.30 -24.47 4.00
CA GLN A 352 1.26 -23.51 3.46
C GLN A 352 2.47 -23.34 4.36
N ILE A 353 2.27 -23.07 5.65
CA ILE A 353 3.36 -22.85 6.59
C ILE A 353 4.21 -24.12 6.80
N HIS A 354 3.59 -25.30 6.81
CA HIS A 354 4.32 -26.56 6.91
C HIS A 354 5.13 -26.86 5.63
N THR A 355 4.63 -26.50 4.44
CA THR A 355 5.39 -26.59 3.20
C THR A 355 6.63 -25.70 3.25
N TYR A 356 6.50 -24.48 3.76
CA TYR A 356 7.65 -23.60 3.98
C TYR A 356 8.64 -24.21 4.97
N SER A 357 8.15 -24.71 6.11
CA SER A 357 9.01 -25.34 7.12
C SER A 357 9.79 -26.53 6.56
N TYR A 358 9.15 -27.36 5.77
CA TYR A 358 9.80 -28.51 5.12
C TYR A 358 10.87 -28.09 4.11
N PHE A 359 10.63 -27.04 3.35
CA PHE A 359 11.60 -26.53 2.37
C PHE A 359 12.90 -26.05 3.02
N PHE A 360 12.80 -25.44 4.20
CA PHE A 360 13.96 -24.92 4.94
C PHE A 360 14.55 -25.97 5.91
N ASP A 361 13.93 -27.15 6.03
CA ASP A 361 14.42 -28.21 6.90
C ASP A 361 15.70 -28.81 6.36
N ASN A 362 16.80 -28.57 7.07
CA ASN A 362 18.08 -29.21 6.81
C ASN A 362 18.65 -29.73 8.13
N SER A 363 19.62 -30.66 8.05
CA SER A 363 20.18 -31.34 9.24
C SER A 363 20.82 -30.41 10.27
N ASP A 364 21.23 -29.19 9.85
CA ASP A 364 22.11 -28.34 10.65
C ASP A 364 21.35 -27.19 11.33
N LYS A 365 20.11 -26.87 10.91
CA LYS A 365 19.34 -25.76 11.43
C LYS A 365 18.00 -26.19 12.00
N SER A 366 17.58 -25.55 13.09
CA SER A 366 16.23 -25.68 13.64
C SER A 366 15.30 -24.68 12.96
N VAL A 367 14.16 -25.16 12.47
CA VAL A 367 13.16 -24.32 11.78
C VAL A 367 12.01 -24.00 12.73
N TYR A 368 11.76 -22.73 12.93
CA TYR A 368 10.62 -22.18 13.64
C TYR A 368 9.67 -21.56 12.65
N SER A 369 8.42 -21.91 12.67
CA SER A 369 7.41 -21.39 11.75
C SER A 369 6.22 -20.84 12.52
N SER A 370 5.71 -19.69 12.07
CA SER A 370 4.60 -19.01 12.73
C SER A 370 3.61 -18.42 11.74
N LEU A 371 2.32 -18.61 12.06
CA LEU A 371 1.23 -17.81 11.49
C LEU A 371 0.95 -16.63 12.41
N VAL A 372 0.86 -15.41 11.85
CA VAL A 372 0.66 -14.19 12.63
C VAL A 372 -0.65 -13.51 12.24
N TYR A 373 -1.58 -13.42 13.20
CA TYR A 373 -2.92 -12.89 13.03
C TYR A 373 -3.14 -11.56 13.78
N PRO A 374 -4.04 -10.68 13.29
CA PRO A 374 -4.61 -9.62 14.14
C PRO A 374 -5.60 -10.25 15.12
N LEU A 375 -5.37 -10.09 16.42
CA LEU A 375 -6.14 -10.73 17.47
C LEU A 375 -7.24 -9.84 18.02
N GLU A 376 -8.47 -10.36 18.07
CA GLU A 376 -9.62 -9.73 18.72
C GLU A 376 -9.62 -9.94 20.25
N ARG A 377 -8.90 -10.92 20.74
CA ARG A 377 -8.68 -11.23 22.14
C ARG A 377 -7.33 -11.91 22.35
N GLU A 378 -6.90 -12.04 23.59
CA GLU A 378 -5.65 -12.70 23.95
C GLU A 378 -5.66 -14.19 23.59
N LEU A 379 -4.54 -14.70 23.05
CA LEU A 379 -4.34 -16.12 22.82
C LEU A 379 -4.02 -16.83 24.16
N ASN A 380 -4.54 -18.03 24.32
CA ASN A 380 -4.17 -18.89 25.43
C ASN A 380 -2.81 -19.56 25.15
N ASP A 381 -1.76 -19.09 25.81
CA ASP A 381 -0.37 -19.53 25.55
C ASP A 381 -0.04 -20.97 25.98
N LYS A 382 -0.93 -21.64 26.70
CA LYS A 382 -0.60 -22.95 27.33
C LYS A 382 -0.34 -24.08 26.33
N ILE A 383 -0.81 -23.96 25.07
CA ILE A 383 -0.69 -25.06 24.07
C ILE A 383 -0.21 -24.53 22.70
N ASN A 384 0.40 -23.37 22.66
CA ASN A 384 0.59 -22.67 21.41
C ASN A 384 1.85 -23.03 20.62
N LYS A 385 2.84 -23.69 21.25
CA LYS A 385 4.04 -24.15 20.55
C LYS A 385 4.07 -25.68 20.52
N GLN A 386 4.17 -26.22 19.31
CA GLN A 386 4.21 -27.68 19.08
C GLN A 386 5.39 -28.03 18.17
N SER A 387 5.97 -29.19 18.34
CA SER A 387 6.82 -29.76 17.30
C SER A 387 5.96 -30.09 16.08
N ILE A 388 6.53 -29.96 14.89
CA ILE A 388 5.79 -30.24 13.66
C ILE A 388 5.30 -31.68 13.66
N PHE A 389 3.99 -31.88 13.45
CA PHE A 389 3.28 -33.16 13.53
C PHE A 389 3.42 -33.90 14.90
N ASN A 390 3.68 -33.15 15.97
CA ASN A 390 3.82 -33.69 17.32
C ASN A 390 4.87 -34.84 17.43
N LYS A 391 5.90 -34.79 16.58
CA LYS A 391 7.00 -35.79 16.62
C LYS A 391 8.06 -35.35 17.62
N VAL A 392 8.22 -36.08 18.69
CA VAL A 392 9.07 -35.79 19.87
C VAL A 392 10.57 -35.54 19.52
N LYS A 393 11.03 -35.92 18.34
CA LYS A 393 12.43 -35.77 17.91
C LYS A 393 12.62 -34.73 16.79
N HIS A 394 11.58 -33.95 16.44
CA HIS A 394 11.72 -32.97 15.38
C HIS A 394 12.34 -31.69 15.93
N LYS A 395 13.43 -31.20 15.32
CA LYS A 395 14.03 -29.89 15.61
C LYS A 395 13.13 -28.70 15.23
N ASN A 396 12.11 -28.97 14.43
CA ASN A 396 11.25 -27.93 13.87
C ASN A 396 10.01 -27.72 14.72
N SER A 397 9.66 -26.46 14.93
CA SER A 397 8.51 -26.07 15.76
C SER A 397 7.56 -25.16 14.97
N PHE A 398 6.28 -25.33 15.24
CA PHE A 398 5.22 -24.47 14.74
C PHE A 398 4.49 -23.80 15.92
N PHE A 399 4.14 -22.54 15.76
CA PHE A 399 3.32 -21.81 16.73
C PHE A 399 2.47 -20.74 16.05
N ILE A 400 1.38 -20.39 16.71
CA ILE A 400 0.51 -19.32 16.28
C ILE A 400 0.79 -18.10 17.15
N GLU A 401 0.88 -16.95 16.50
CA GLU A 401 1.10 -15.67 17.17
C GLU A 401 0.13 -14.62 16.65
N GLY A 402 0.07 -13.51 17.34
CA GLY A 402 -0.68 -12.37 16.87
C GLY A 402 -0.45 -11.11 17.68
N ILE A 403 -0.94 -10.03 17.12
CA ILE A 403 -0.91 -8.72 17.74
C ILE A 403 -2.34 -8.32 18.08
N GLU A 404 -2.58 -8.01 19.35
CA GLU A 404 -3.91 -7.61 19.82
C GLU A 404 -4.31 -6.25 19.25
N VAL A 405 -5.43 -6.22 18.52
CA VAL A 405 -5.93 -5.03 17.80
C VAL A 405 -7.30 -4.55 18.29
N TYR A 406 -7.82 -5.08 19.39
CA TYR A 406 -9.14 -4.71 19.91
C TYR A 406 -9.16 -3.38 20.70
N ASN A 407 -8.00 -2.87 21.13
CA ASN A 407 -7.86 -1.59 21.81
C ASN A 407 -6.62 -0.87 21.30
N SER A 408 -6.77 0.39 20.88
CA SER A 408 -5.65 1.23 20.39
C SER A 408 -4.76 1.75 21.53
N GLU A 409 -5.26 1.77 22.75
CA GLU A 409 -4.47 2.12 23.92
C GLU A 409 -3.37 1.07 24.15
N LYS A 410 -2.18 1.54 24.51
CA LYS A 410 -1.02 0.66 24.74
C LYS A 410 -0.63 -0.21 23.52
N PHE A 411 -0.96 0.24 22.29
CA PHE A 411 -0.64 -0.54 21.08
C PHE A 411 0.85 -0.90 20.97
N ASP A 412 1.74 0.04 21.33
CA ASP A 412 3.18 -0.21 21.35
C ASP A 412 3.59 -1.31 22.36
N SER A 413 2.93 -1.38 23.53
CA SER A 413 3.21 -2.45 24.49
C SER A 413 2.77 -3.83 24.01
N LYS A 414 1.71 -3.90 23.21
CA LYS A 414 1.25 -5.14 22.57
C LYS A 414 2.23 -5.63 21.51
N ILE A 415 2.85 -4.72 20.78
CA ILE A 415 3.93 -5.04 19.84
C ILE A 415 5.14 -5.60 20.59
N ILE A 416 5.52 -4.98 21.72
CA ILE A 416 6.62 -5.50 22.54
C ILE A 416 6.30 -6.89 23.08
N LYS A 417 5.06 -7.12 23.57
CA LYS A 417 4.59 -8.44 24.02
C LYS A 417 4.72 -9.49 22.91
N PHE A 418 4.29 -9.17 21.69
CA PHE A 418 4.41 -10.01 20.51
C PHE A 418 5.86 -10.39 20.21
N ILE A 419 6.77 -9.40 20.17
CA ILE A 419 8.19 -9.65 19.92
C ILE A 419 8.82 -10.52 21.02
N ASN A 420 8.53 -10.23 22.29
CA ASN A 420 9.03 -11.03 23.41
C ASN A 420 8.54 -12.48 23.34
N SER A 421 7.28 -12.70 22.93
CA SER A 421 6.73 -14.05 22.74
C SER A 421 7.47 -14.81 21.64
N ILE A 422 7.70 -14.20 20.48
CA ILE A 422 8.49 -14.82 19.39
C ILE A 422 9.91 -15.13 19.86
N THR A 423 10.58 -14.18 20.52
CA THR A 423 11.95 -14.37 21.02
C THR A 423 12.01 -15.52 22.01
N ALA A 424 11.08 -15.59 22.96
CA ALA A 424 11.01 -16.70 23.94
C ALA A 424 10.80 -18.06 23.25
N LYS A 425 9.87 -18.12 22.26
CA LYS A 425 9.57 -19.37 21.54
C LYS A 425 10.72 -19.83 20.64
N THR A 426 11.56 -18.93 20.16
CA THR A 426 12.74 -19.25 19.35
C THR A 426 13.99 -19.47 20.19
N SER A 427 14.00 -19.10 21.48
CA SER A 427 15.14 -19.30 22.40
C SER A 427 15.07 -20.61 23.17
N SER A 428 13.91 -21.24 23.31
CA SER A 428 13.66 -22.36 24.25
C SER A 428 13.99 -23.76 23.71
N TYR A 429 15.19 -23.96 23.16
CA TYR A 429 15.82 -25.28 22.93
C TYR A 429 17.35 -25.09 22.96
N ASP A 430 17.88 -24.76 24.13
CA ASP A 430 19.24 -25.07 24.52
C ASP A 430 19.21 -26.11 25.65
#